data_cd9a07b761c8b397169576147d436098
#
_entry.id   cd9a07b761c8b397169576147d436098
#
_cell.length_a   1.000
_cell.length_b   1.000
_cell.length_c   1.000
_cell.angle_alpha   90.00
_cell.angle_beta   90.00
_cell.angle_gamma   90.00
#
_symmetry.space_group_name_H-M   'P 1'
#
loop_
_entity.id
_entity.type
_entity.pdbx_description
1 polymer ?
#
loop_
_entity_poly.entity_id
_entity_poly.type
_entity_poly.pdbx_seq_one_letter_code
_entity_poly.pdbx_strand_id
1 'polypeptide(L)'
;KQKSNKSQQLTEDKEVEEDKDAESKGRVEEDVSETDEVFRRKEHTLLDTNESGSQVLIGNDFNKEVAKRIVIPYAQLAKERKARIAENYEYLNDVVKMDENDYWYDKRDQTLTYDETLGNYKSYIKEVKKNVNFAVKEFEMRKAGYRYTRAQTAKTGSIDVNRLWSYKTNDDIFARVTKLADAKNHGMFMLIDFSGSMNDIMGDVLEQLIHCIVFCKTVNIPFDVYGFTNQNVSLGGGWNGDRNVFPIDSEVDHGGLSLPQLITSTLKKKDYEEALQSLYVRMEFCKDDYTHRERLVISKNEEYGSTPLNEALIHSHKMIDGFKRANNIDNMNLVVISDGDANGLRIAKDRDIKIERTIPDSWGGAIINIMGKNVKLKDTRREGTKSLLQNLQKQFGLTTIGFFLADNGHNFKYKISDCDTSADMWDDGIKKYNREYAKNKCVTFKDELGYNELYI
;
A
#
# COMPACT_ATOMS: atom_id res chain seq x y z
N LYS A 1 33.59 48.21 32.78
CA LYS A 1 34.20 49.20 31.88
C LYS A 1 33.54 48.95 30.52
N GLN A 2 32.54 49.76 30.15
CA GLN A 2 32.59 50.99 29.39
C GLN A 2 33.01 50.70 27.93
N LYS A 3 32.34 51.10 26.86
CA LYS A 3 31.43 52.22 26.49
C LYS A 3 30.91 51.90 25.09
N SER A 4 29.69 52.06 24.71
CA SER A 4 28.89 53.23 24.36
C SER A 4 29.08 53.76 22.92
N ASN A 5 27.93 53.93 22.28
CA ASN A 5 27.50 55.00 21.35
C ASN A 5 27.92 54.92 19.88
N LYS A 6 27.15 55.32 18.91
CA LYS A 6 26.02 56.27 18.69
C LYS A 6 25.48 56.04 17.28
N SER A 7 24.25 55.95 17.06
CA SER A 7 23.25 56.78 16.41
C SER A 7 23.77 57.78 15.35
N GLN A 8 23.13 57.78 14.20
CA GLN A 8 22.61 58.99 13.57
C GLN A 8 21.56 58.69 12.50
N GLN A 9 20.42 59.30 12.71
CA GLN A 9 19.35 59.61 11.78
C GLN A 9 19.83 60.60 10.71
N LEU A 10 19.20 60.57 9.56
CA LEU A 10 18.80 61.76 8.83
C LEU A 10 17.58 61.48 7.93
N THR A 11 16.59 62.24 8.19
CA THR A 11 15.33 62.60 7.57
C THR A 11 15.50 63.32 6.24
N GLU A 12 14.47 63.29 5.44
CA GLU A 12 13.67 64.34 4.78
C GLU A 12 13.07 63.83 3.47
N ASP A 13 11.79 63.73 3.41
CA ASP A 13 10.69 64.61 2.98
C ASP A 13 10.61 64.88 1.48
N LYS A 14 9.46 64.60 0.92
CA LYS A 14 8.52 65.33 0.05
C LYS A 14 7.81 64.41 -0.92
N GLU A 15 6.62 64.53 -1.28
CA GLU A 15 5.40 65.27 -1.12
C GLU A 15 4.31 64.52 -1.93
N VAL A 16 3.13 64.73 -1.52
CA VAL A 16 1.81 64.30 -1.94
C VAL A 16 1.47 64.80 -3.37
N GLU A 17 0.77 63.96 -4.14
CA GLU A 17 -0.35 64.36 -4.97
C GLU A 17 -1.42 63.32 -5.07
N GLU A 18 -2.62 63.69 -4.67
CA GLU A 18 -3.90 62.99 -4.87
C GLU A 18 -4.32 63.12 -6.33
N ASP A 19 -4.86 62.05 -6.90
CA ASP A 19 -6.04 62.23 -7.75
C ASP A 19 -6.94 60.99 -7.76
N LYS A 20 -8.22 61.25 -7.91
CA LYS A 20 -9.39 60.46 -7.64
C LYS A 20 -9.87 59.63 -8.85
N ASP A 21 -10.66 58.63 -8.47
CA ASP A 21 -11.79 58.05 -9.18
C ASP A 21 -11.53 57.03 -10.30
N ALA A 22 -11.86 55.76 -10.01
CA ALA A 22 -12.93 55.01 -10.70
C ALA A 22 -13.11 53.59 -10.14
N GLU A 23 -14.34 53.28 -9.84
CA GLU A 23 -14.86 51.93 -9.46
C GLU A 23 -14.56 50.86 -10.50
N SER A 24 -14.10 49.67 -10.09
CA SER A 24 -14.56 48.44 -10.69
C SER A 24 -14.28 47.21 -9.80
N LYS A 25 -15.34 46.59 -9.42
CA LYS A 25 -15.62 45.17 -9.15
C LYS A 25 -14.46 44.25 -8.71
N GLY A 26 -14.66 43.74 -7.50
CA GLY A 26 -13.83 42.78 -6.81
C GLY A 26 -13.52 41.47 -7.55
N ARG A 27 -12.25 41.18 -7.49
CA ARG A 27 -11.69 39.83 -7.45
C ARG A 27 -10.82 39.81 -6.20
N VAL A 28 -11.19 38.96 -5.25
CA VAL A 28 -10.34 38.68 -4.11
C VAL A 28 -9.18 37.84 -4.69
N GLU A 29 -8.11 38.53 -5.07
CA GLU A 29 -6.81 37.92 -5.20
C GLU A 29 -6.31 37.73 -3.76
N GLU A 30 -6.11 36.48 -3.35
CA GLU A 30 -5.37 36.19 -2.13
C GLU A 30 -3.98 36.83 -2.31
N ASP A 31 -3.69 37.82 -1.52
CA ASP A 31 -2.36 38.42 -1.39
C ASP A 31 -1.37 37.33 -0.96
N VAL A 32 -0.74 36.69 -1.92
CA VAL A 32 0.45 35.88 -1.68
C VAL A 32 1.51 36.86 -1.23
N SER A 33 1.88 36.80 0.04
CA SER A 33 2.87 37.68 0.65
C SER A 33 4.15 37.69 -0.22
N GLU A 34 4.63 38.86 -0.55
CA GLU A 34 5.88 39.07 -1.30
C GLU A 34 7.07 38.32 -0.67
N THR A 35 7.00 38.11 0.65
CA THR A 35 7.94 37.29 1.41
C THR A 35 7.85 35.79 1.06
N ASP A 36 6.69 35.29 0.72
CA ASP A 36 6.52 33.87 0.35
C ASP A 36 7.04 33.61 -1.06
N GLU A 37 6.82 34.54 -2.01
CA GLU A 37 7.43 34.46 -3.35
C GLU A 37 8.95 34.57 -3.32
N VAL A 38 9.49 35.52 -2.53
CA VAL A 38 10.93 35.69 -2.36
C VAL A 38 11.55 34.48 -1.63
N PHE A 39 10.84 33.89 -0.67
CA PHE A 39 11.28 32.68 0.02
C PHE A 39 11.32 31.49 -0.95
N ARG A 40 10.26 31.27 -1.73
CA ARG A 40 10.20 30.21 -2.75
C ARG A 40 11.28 30.38 -3.83
N ARG A 41 11.54 31.62 -4.25
CA ARG A 41 12.59 31.92 -5.22
C ARG A 41 14.00 31.71 -4.64
N LYS A 42 14.22 32.02 -3.35
CA LYS A 42 15.49 31.82 -2.66
C LYS A 42 15.64 30.37 -2.17
N GLU A 43 14.56 29.67 -1.87
CA GLU A 43 14.58 28.26 -1.54
C GLU A 43 15.15 27.42 -2.69
N HIS A 44 14.79 27.76 -3.93
CA HIS A 44 15.41 27.17 -5.13
C HIS A 44 16.93 27.41 -5.22
N THR A 45 17.38 28.60 -4.77
CA THR A 45 18.81 28.98 -4.82
C THR A 45 19.59 28.44 -3.62
N LEU A 46 18.93 28.22 -2.46
CA LEU A 46 19.53 27.65 -1.26
C LEU A 46 19.63 26.13 -1.33
N LEU A 47 18.83 25.49 -2.18
CA LEU A 47 18.90 24.06 -2.46
C LEU A 47 19.94 23.71 -3.54
N ASP A 48 20.46 24.71 -4.23
CA ASP A 48 21.53 24.61 -5.24
C ASP A 48 22.90 24.57 -4.53
N THR A 49 23.12 23.57 -3.70
CA THR A 49 24.45 23.29 -3.19
C THR A 49 25.26 22.62 -4.29
N ASN A 50 26.38 23.22 -4.63
CA ASN A 50 27.38 22.89 -5.66
C ASN A 50 28.06 21.51 -5.46
N GLU A 51 27.32 20.46 -5.10
CA GLU A 51 27.81 19.11 -5.17
C GLU A 51 26.85 18.30 -6.04
N SER A 52 27.33 17.91 -7.18
CA SER A 52 26.81 17.03 -8.24
C SER A 52 25.52 16.25 -7.88
N GLY A 53 24.37 16.90 -7.92
CA GLY A 53 23.08 16.27 -7.68
C GLY A 53 22.03 17.27 -7.22
N SER A 54 21.35 17.93 -8.17
CA SER A 54 20.23 18.81 -7.85
C SER A 54 19.11 18.03 -7.18
N GLN A 55 18.73 18.41 -5.96
CA GLN A 55 17.55 17.88 -5.30
C GLN A 55 16.32 18.58 -5.88
N VAL A 56 15.36 17.79 -6.36
CA VAL A 56 14.09 18.32 -6.88
C VAL A 56 13.07 18.31 -5.73
N LEU A 57 12.52 19.47 -5.40
CA LEU A 57 11.41 19.59 -4.47
C LEU A 57 10.10 19.35 -5.24
N ILE A 58 9.33 18.37 -4.79
CA ILE A 58 8.06 17.98 -5.37
C ILE A 58 6.97 18.31 -4.39
N GLY A 59 6.08 19.25 -4.74
CA GLY A 59 4.84 19.46 -4.02
C GLY A 59 3.89 18.32 -4.33
N ASN A 60 3.40 17.62 -3.33
CA ASN A 60 2.33 16.65 -3.48
C ASN A 60 1.09 17.16 -2.77
N ASP A 61 0.38 18.05 -3.41
CA ASP A 61 -0.98 18.34 -3.02
C ASP A 61 -1.84 17.17 -3.49
N PHE A 62 -2.29 16.35 -2.54
CA PHE A 62 -3.28 15.31 -2.82
C PHE A 62 -4.56 15.96 -3.34
N ASN A 63 -4.58 16.31 -4.61
CA ASN A 63 -5.77 16.80 -5.26
C ASN A 63 -6.86 15.75 -5.14
N LYS A 64 -8.01 16.15 -4.57
CA LYS A 64 -9.15 15.24 -4.37
C LYS A 64 -9.64 14.62 -5.68
N GLU A 65 -9.54 15.34 -6.79
CA GLU A 65 -9.97 14.85 -8.10
C GLU A 65 -9.00 13.78 -8.63
N VAL A 66 -7.70 13.96 -8.46
CA VAL A 66 -6.68 12.96 -8.81
C VAL A 66 -6.89 11.71 -7.96
N ALA A 67 -7.06 11.86 -6.64
CA ALA A 67 -7.29 10.72 -5.75
C ALA A 67 -8.55 9.92 -6.12
N LYS A 68 -9.64 10.57 -6.55
CA LYS A 68 -10.87 9.90 -7.02
C LYS A 68 -10.67 9.07 -8.29
N ARG A 69 -9.73 9.46 -9.14
CA ARG A 69 -9.42 8.69 -10.37
C ARG A 69 -8.51 7.50 -10.09
N ILE A 70 -7.59 7.66 -9.14
CA ILE A 70 -6.60 6.65 -8.80
C ILE A 70 -7.21 5.57 -7.92
N VAL A 71 -7.94 5.94 -6.88
CA VAL A 71 -8.54 4.99 -5.94
C VAL A 71 -9.91 4.58 -6.47
N ILE A 72 -10.02 3.34 -6.94
CA ILE A 72 -11.25 2.77 -7.47
C ILE A 72 -11.98 2.04 -6.35
N PRO A 73 -13.12 2.55 -5.85
CA PRO A 73 -13.85 1.90 -4.77
C PRO A 73 -14.47 0.57 -5.22
N TYR A 74 -14.60 -0.37 -4.29
CA TYR A 74 -15.15 -1.70 -4.55
C TYR A 74 -16.48 -1.68 -5.33
N ALA A 75 -17.40 -0.76 -5.01
CA ALA A 75 -18.70 -0.68 -5.67
C ALA A 75 -18.58 -0.42 -7.18
N GLN A 76 -17.66 0.45 -7.58
CA GLN A 76 -17.36 0.70 -8.99
C GLN A 76 -16.73 -0.54 -9.62
N LEU A 77 -15.73 -1.13 -8.96
CA LEU A 77 -15.03 -2.31 -9.42
C LEU A 77 -15.97 -3.50 -9.66
N ALA A 78 -16.87 -3.75 -8.71
CA ALA A 78 -17.89 -4.80 -8.81
C ALA A 78 -18.84 -4.58 -10.00
N LYS A 79 -19.23 -3.32 -10.26
CA LYS A 79 -20.07 -2.98 -11.42
C LYS A 79 -19.33 -3.24 -12.75
N GLU A 80 -18.06 -2.84 -12.83
CA GLU A 80 -17.25 -3.03 -14.04
C GLU A 80 -16.98 -4.51 -14.31
N ARG A 81 -16.66 -5.30 -13.28
CA ARG A 81 -16.51 -6.77 -13.38
C ARG A 81 -17.78 -7.43 -13.90
N LYS A 82 -18.94 -7.09 -13.33
CA LYS A 82 -20.24 -7.64 -13.77
C LYS A 82 -20.54 -7.31 -15.23
N ALA A 83 -20.29 -6.09 -15.65
CA ALA A 83 -20.49 -5.69 -17.04
C ALA A 83 -19.61 -6.51 -17.99
N ARG A 84 -18.34 -6.69 -17.62
CA ARG A 84 -17.37 -7.44 -18.43
C ARG A 84 -17.69 -8.94 -18.50
N ILE A 85 -18.12 -9.53 -17.36
CA ILE A 85 -18.58 -10.92 -17.33
C ILE A 85 -19.84 -11.10 -18.19
N ALA A 86 -20.80 -10.18 -18.11
CA ALA A 86 -22.01 -10.25 -18.91
C ALA A 86 -21.74 -10.14 -20.41
N GLU A 87 -20.80 -9.29 -20.82
CA GLU A 87 -20.35 -9.12 -22.20
C GLU A 87 -19.69 -10.39 -22.76
N ASN A 88 -19.00 -11.13 -21.92
CA ASN A 88 -18.19 -12.30 -22.32
C ASN A 88 -18.78 -13.64 -21.83
N TYR A 89 -20.02 -13.64 -21.36
CA TYR A 89 -20.62 -14.78 -20.65
C TYR A 89 -20.63 -16.07 -21.47
N GLU A 90 -21.00 -15.98 -22.75
CA GLU A 90 -21.00 -17.15 -23.65
C GLU A 90 -19.63 -17.73 -23.81
N TYR A 91 -18.62 -16.89 -24.05
CA TYR A 91 -17.23 -17.34 -24.19
C TYR A 91 -16.67 -17.94 -22.90
N LEU A 92 -17.02 -17.37 -21.73
CA LEU A 92 -16.59 -17.86 -20.43
C LEU A 92 -17.20 -19.23 -20.07
N ASN A 93 -18.33 -19.60 -20.70
CA ASN A 93 -18.99 -20.89 -20.51
C ASN A 93 -18.81 -21.82 -21.72
N ASP A 94 -18.14 -21.38 -22.78
CA ASP A 94 -17.75 -22.25 -23.85
C ASP A 94 -16.57 -23.12 -23.42
N VAL A 95 -16.77 -24.44 -23.46
CA VAL A 95 -15.70 -25.41 -23.16
C VAL A 95 -14.76 -25.44 -24.36
N VAL A 96 -13.60 -24.83 -24.20
CA VAL A 96 -12.53 -24.97 -25.19
C VAL A 96 -12.10 -26.44 -25.21
N LYS A 97 -12.66 -27.21 -26.11
CA LYS A 97 -12.18 -28.56 -26.38
C LYS A 97 -10.86 -28.42 -27.14
N MET A 98 -9.76 -28.47 -26.43
CA MET A 98 -8.47 -28.63 -27.09
C MET A 98 -8.45 -29.95 -27.86
N ASP A 99 -7.95 -29.92 -29.07
CA ASP A 99 -7.79 -31.12 -29.89
C ASP A 99 -6.77 -32.05 -29.18
N GLU A 100 -7.17 -33.28 -28.88
CA GLU A 100 -6.30 -34.29 -28.24
C GLU A 100 -5.02 -34.56 -29.04
N ASN A 101 -4.95 -34.09 -30.30
CA ASN A 101 -3.80 -34.18 -31.16
C ASN A 101 -2.89 -32.94 -31.14
N ASP A 102 -3.22 -31.92 -30.38
CA ASP A 102 -2.38 -30.74 -30.24
C ASP A 102 -1.12 -31.09 -29.45
N TYR A 103 0.06 -30.71 -29.94
CA TYR A 103 1.37 -30.97 -29.34
C TYR A 103 1.48 -30.47 -27.88
N TRP A 104 0.64 -29.51 -27.52
CA TRP A 104 0.58 -28.88 -26.20
C TRP A 104 -0.56 -29.41 -25.30
N TYR A 105 -1.30 -30.44 -25.74
CA TYR A 105 -2.39 -31.02 -24.98
C TYR A 105 -1.90 -31.72 -23.71
N ASP A 106 -2.27 -31.19 -22.54
CA ASP A 106 -2.13 -31.87 -21.25
C ASP A 106 -3.53 -32.23 -20.71
N LYS A 107 -3.76 -33.49 -20.35
CA LYS A 107 -5.04 -33.96 -19.77
C LYS A 107 -5.47 -33.23 -18.50
N ARG A 108 -4.57 -32.43 -17.89
CA ARG A 108 -4.86 -31.59 -16.71
C ARG A 108 -5.62 -30.32 -17.06
N ASP A 109 -5.67 -29.95 -18.33
CA ASP A 109 -6.25 -28.69 -18.81
C ASP A 109 -7.74 -28.84 -19.15
N GLN A 110 -8.52 -29.46 -18.29
CA GLN A 110 -9.98 -29.32 -18.35
C GLN A 110 -10.33 -27.94 -17.78
N THR A 111 -10.43 -26.98 -18.68
CA THR A 111 -10.85 -25.62 -18.34
C THR A 111 -12.25 -25.63 -17.76
N LEU A 112 -12.37 -25.28 -16.49
CA LEU A 112 -13.68 -25.12 -15.84
C LEU A 112 -14.42 -23.96 -16.48
N THR A 113 -15.69 -24.12 -16.77
CA THR A 113 -16.56 -23.02 -17.19
C THR A 113 -16.76 -22.03 -16.03
N TYR A 114 -17.20 -20.82 -16.36
CA TYR A 114 -17.51 -19.81 -15.33
C TYR A 114 -18.57 -20.32 -14.33
N ASP A 115 -19.62 -20.96 -14.81
CA ASP A 115 -20.69 -21.47 -13.97
C ASP A 115 -20.24 -22.66 -13.09
N GLU A 116 -19.39 -23.55 -13.62
CA GLU A 116 -18.79 -24.63 -12.81
C GLU A 116 -17.87 -24.10 -11.73
N THR A 117 -17.04 -23.10 -12.08
CA THR A 117 -16.17 -22.41 -11.11
C THR A 117 -17.00 -21.80 -9.98
N LEU A 118 -18.06 -21.05 -10.32
CA LEU A 118 -18.97 -20.51 -9.31
C LEU A 118 -19.67 -21.60 -8.45
N GLY A 119 -20.02 -22.73 -9.07
CA GLY A 119 -20.59 -23.87 -8.38
C GLY A 119 -19.67 -24.45 -7.30
N ASN A 120 -18.36 -24.48 -7.59
CA ASN A 120 -17.32 -25.00 -6.71
C ASN A 120 -16.98 -24.06 -5.55
N TYR A 121 -17.31 -22.79 -5.63
CA TYR A 121 -16.98 -21.79 -4.60
C TYR A 121 -17.40 -22.19 -3.19
N LYS A 122 -18.61 -22.76 -3.02
CA LYS A 122 -19.10 -23.13 -1.70
C LYS A 122 -18.29 -24.22 -1.04
N SER A 123 -17.80 -25.19 -1.80
CA SER A 123 -16.93 -26.24 -1.29
C SER A 123 -15.55 -25.70 -0.96
N TYR A 124 -14.99 -24.88 -1.83
CA TYR A 124 -13.71 -24.21 -1.62
C TYR A 124 -13.69 -23.34 -0.35
N ILE A 125 -14.65 -22.44 -0.17
CA ILE A 125 -14.67 -21.56 1.00
C ILE A 125 -14.90 -22.32 2.31
N LYS A 126 -15.57 -23.47 2.26
CA LYS A 126 -15.71 -24.36 3.42
C LYS A 126 -14.36 -24.97 3.81
N GLU A 127 -13.56 -25.36 2.84
CA GLU A 127 -12.22 -25.88 3.06
C GLU A 127 -11.29 -24.78 3.60
N VAL A 128 -11.29 -23.61 2.98
CA VAL A 128 -10.55 -22.42 3.48
C VAL A 128 -10.89 -22.14 4.94
N LYS A 129 -12.17 -22.12 5.31
CA LYS A 129 -12.60 -21.90 6.70
C LYS A 129 -12.07 -23.00 7.64
N LYS A 130 -12.01 -24.25 7.19
CA LYS A 130 -11.44 -25.36 7.98
C LYS A 130 -9.95 -25.14 8.24
N ASN A 131 -9.19 -24.78 7.20
CA ASN A 131 -7.75 -24.55 7.31
C ASN A 131 -7.45 -23.34 8.19
N VAL A 132 -8.18 -22.25 8.01
CA VAL A 132 -8.04 -21.01 8.78
C VAL A 132 -8.39 -21.19 10.26
N ASN A 133 -9.33 -22.07 10.61
CA ASN A 133 -9.75 -22.32 12.00
C ASN A 133 -8.59 -22.71 12.92
N PHE A 134 -7.56 -23.38 12.41
CA PHE A 134 -6.38 -23.70 13.22
C PHE A 134 -5.64 -22.43 13.63
N ALA A 135 -5.36 -21.55 12.66
CA ALA A 135 -4.70 -20.27 12.91
C ALA A 135 -5.54 -19.34 13.81
N VAL A 136 -6.87 -19.36 13.64
CA VAL A 136 -7.81 -18.63 14.51
C VAL A 136 -7.70 -19.09 15.97
N LYS A 137 -7.70 -20.39 16.21
CA LYS A 137 -7.56 -20.95 17.57
C LYS A 137 -6.22 -20.54 18.21
N GLU A 138 -5.13 -20.63 17.46
CA GLU A 138 -3.82 -20.23 17.96
C GLU A 138 -3.78 -18.73 18.27
N PHE A 139 -4.33 -17.90 17.40
CA PHE A 139 -4.43 -16.45 17.60
C PHE A 139 -5.23 -16.11 18.86
N GLU A 140 -6.42 -16.69 19.03
CA GLU A 140 -7.26 -16.44 20.21
C GLU A 140 -6.60 -16.95 21.51
N MET A 141 -5.88 -18.06 21.49
CA MET A 141 -5.09 -18.52 22.63
C MET A 141 -3.98 -17.53 22.99
N ARG A 142 -3.24 -17.04 22.02
CA ARG A 142 -2.18 -16.04 22.23
C ARG A 142 -2.76 -14.72 22.77
N LYS A 143 -3.89 -14.29 22.21
CA LYS A 143 -4.61 -13.10 22.63
C LYS A 143 -5.12 -13.21 24.08
N ALA A 144 -5.67 -14.37 24.44
CA ALA A 144 -6.10 -14.64 25.82
C ALA A 144 -4.91 -14.68 26.80
N GLY A 145 -3.80 -15.34 26.42
CA GLY A 145 -2.56 -15.36 27.19
C GLY A 145 -2.00 -13.94 27.42
N TYR A 146 -1.97 -13.12 26.39
CA TYR A 146 -1.52 -11.74 26.48
C TYR A 146 -2.39 -10.88 27.42
N ARG A 147 -3.72 -11.04 27.34
CA ARG A 147 -4.65 -10.35 28.25
C ARG A 147 -4.43 -10.79 29.69
N TYR A 148 -4.21 -12.07 29.92
CA TYR A 148 -3.98 -12.62 31.24
C TYR A 148 -2.66 -12.15 31.86
N THR A 149 -1.57 -12.14 31.11
CA THR A 149 -0.26 -11.68 31.60
C THR A 149 -0.24 -10.19 31.93
N ARG A 150 -1.08 -9.39 31.30
CA ARG A 150 -1.24 -7.97 31.58
C ARG A 150 -2.38 -7.64 32.54
N ALA A 151 -3.07 -8.64 33.05
CA ALA A 151 -4.13 -8.44 34.02
C ALA A 151 -3.55 -7.82 35.31
N GLN A 152 -4.09 -6.68 35.70
CA GLN A 152 -3.73 -6.03 36.93
C GLN A 152 -4.75 -6.37 38.01
N THR A 153 -4.27 -6.91 39.14
CA THR A 153 -5.11 -7.15 40.30
C THR A 153 -5.07 -5.90 41.18
N ALA A 154 -6.19 -5.20 41.27
CA ALA A 154 -6.33 -4.03 42.10
C ALA A 154 -7.16 -4.39 43.37
N LYS A 155 -6.78 -3.83 44.52
CA LYS A 155 -7.61 -3.88 45.73
C LYS A 155 -8.82 -2.97 45.50
N THR A 156 -10.02 -3.45 45.82
CA THR A 156 -11.27 -2.69 45.60
C THR A 156 -11.58 -1.89 46.81
N GLY A 157 -11.14 -1.57 47.69
CA GLY A 157 -11.59 -0.86 48.90
C GLY A 157 -12.76 -1.51 49.66
N SER A 158 -13.37 -2.56 49.08
CA SER A 158 -14.38 -3.39 49.72
C SER A 158 -13.73 -4.54 50.47
N ILE A 159 -14.21 -4.84 51.67
CA ILE A 159 -13.68 -5.92 52.50
C ILE A 159 -14.12 -7.28 51.95
N ASP A 160 -13.18 -8.22 51.82
CA ASP A 160 -13.48 -9.63 51.49
C ASP A 160 -13.85 -10.34 52.81
N VAL A 161 -15.14 -10.64 52.95
CA VAL A 161 -15.68 -11.29 54.18
C VAL A 161 -14.97 -12.60 54.47
N ASN A 162 -14.54 -13.34 53.43
CA ASN A 162 -13.82 -14.59 53.58
C ASN A 162 -12.40 -14.45 54.11
N ARG A 163 -11.83 -13.25 54.06
CA ARG A 163 -10.49 -12.92 54.56
C ARG A 163 -10.52 -12.09 55.86
N LEU A 164 -11.69 -11.70 56.29
CA LEU A 164 -11.87 -10.84 57.47
C LEU A 164 -11.30 -11.50 58.73
N TRP A 165 -11.31 -12.81 58.88
CA TRP A 165 -10.76 -13.52 59.99
C TRP A 165 -9.25 -13.29 60.21
N SER A 166 -8.52 -12.96 59.15
CA SER A 166 -7.05 -12.74 59.21
C SER A 166 -6.64 -11.29 59.44
N TYR A 167 -7.58 -10.35 59.73
CA TYR A 167 -7.32 -8.92 59.79
C TYR A 167 -6.26 -8.51 60.84
N LYS A 168 -6.02 -9.32 61.87
CA LYS A 168 -4.99 -9.07 62.87
C LYS A 168 -3.58 -9.45 62.47
N THR A 169 -3.44 -10.30 61.46
CA THR A 169 -2.17 -10.87 61.01
C THR A 169 -1.84 -10.56 59.58
N ASN A 170 -2.81 -10.07 58.79
CA ASN A 170 -2.64 -9.79 57.38
C ASN A 170 -3.42 -8.53 56.97
N ASP A 171 -2.72 -7.56 56.41
CA ASP A 171 -3.32 -6.29 55.92
C ASP A 171 -4.08 -6.48 54.60
N ASP A 172 -4.05 -7.68 53.99
CA ASP A 172 -4.66 -7.98 52.68
C ASP A 172 -6.08 -8.54 52.85
N ILE A 173 -6.95 -7.76 53.45
CA ILE A 173 -8.35 -8.10 53.74
C ILE A 173 -9.33 -7.56 52.67
N PHE A 174 -8.84 -6.85 51.68
CA PHE A 174 -9.68 -6.26 50.62
C PHE A 174 -9.95 -7.22 49.47
N ALA A 175 -11.18 -7.18 48.97
CA ALA A 175 -11.55 -7.89 47.76
C ALA A 175 -10.70 -7.38 46.58
N ARG A 176 -10.24 -8.31 45.77
CA ARG A 176 -9.42 -8.03 44.60
C ARG A 176 -10.27 -8.12 43.34
N VAL A 177 -10.16 -7.13 42.47
CA VAL A 177 -10.71 -7.19 41.08
C VAL A 177 -9.57 -7.29 40.11
N THR A 178 -9.59 -8.30 39.29
CA THR A 178 -8.67 -8.42 38.21
C THR A 178 -9.21 -7.63 37.01
N LYS A 179 -8.56 -6.50 36.69
CA LYS A 179 -8.83 -5.75 35.48
C LYS A 179 -7.99 -6.35 34.37
N LEU A 180 -8.67 -6.93 33.39
CA LEU A 180 -8.02 -7.38 32.15
C LEU A 180 -7.59 -6.15 31.35
N ALA A 181 -6.37 -6.17 30.83
CA ALA A 181 -5.92 -5.13 29.92
C ALA A 181 -6.75 -5.17 28.63
N ASP A 182 -7.15 -4.00 28.18
CA ASP A 182 -7.78 -3.89 26.87
C ASP A 182 -6.81 -4.40 25.78
N ALA A 183 -7.31 -5.26 24.93
CA ALA A 183 -6.53 -5.71 23.80
C ALA A 183 -6.42 -4.55 22.81
N LYS A 184 -5.19 -4.27 22.34
CA LYS A 184 -4.99 -3.32 21.26
C LYS A 184 -5.71 -3.80 20.02
N ASN A 185 -6.40 -2.87 19.34
CA ASN A 185 -7.05 -3.16 18.08
C ASN A 185 -6.01 -3.25 16.96
N HIS A 186 -6.01 -4.38 16.28
CA HIS A 186 -5.17 -4.58 15.10
C HIS A 186 -5.92 -4.20 13.84
N GLY A 187 -5.20 -3.72 12.83
CA GLY A 187 -5.72 -3.48 11.49
C GLY A 187 -4.72 -3.92 10.44
N MET A 188 -5.20 -4.28 9.27
CA MET A 188 -4.38 -4.76 8.17
C MET A 188 -4.72 -4.02 6.88
N PHE A 189 -3.73 -3.37 6.30
CA PHE A 189 -3.81 -2.71 4.99
C PHE A 189 -2.90 -3.45 4.03
N MET A 190 -3.44 -3.91 2.91
CA MET A 190 -2.71 -4.78 1.98
C MET A 190 -2.62 -4.13 0.61
N LEU A 191 -1.44 -4.16 0.02
CA LEU A 191 -1.15 -3.75 -1.35
C LEU A 191 -0.66 -4.96 -2.13
N ILE A 192 -1.36 -5.29 -3.21
CA ILE A 192 -1.06 -6.43 -4.07
C ILE A 192 -0.61 -5.91 -5.44
N ASP A 193 0.55 -6.35 -5.87
CA ASP A 193 1.11 -6.00 -7.17
C ASP A 193 0.34 -6.67 -8.31
N PHE A 194 -0.10 -5.86 -9.28
CA PHE A 194 -0.67 -6.34 -10.55
C PHE A 194 0.27 -5.96 -11.70
N SER A 195 1.56 -6.23 -11.53
CA SER A 195 2.52 -6.14 -12.62
C SER A 195 2.45 -7.37 -13.54
N GLY A 196 2.94 -7.23 -14.77
CA GLY A 196 2.93 -8.33 -15.74
C GLY A 196 3.71 -9.56 -15.29
N SER A 197 4.77 -9.36 -14.52
CA SER A 197 5.59 -10.45 -13.95
C SER A 197 4.88 -11.28 -12.88
N MET A 198 3.82 -10.73 -12.27
CA MET A 198 2.99 -11.46 -11.29
C MET A 198 2.03 -12.47 -11.94
N ASN A 199 1.85 -12.44 -13.27
CA ASN A 199 0.83 -13.24 -13.95
C ASN A 199 0.90 -14.73 -13.58
N ASP A 200 2.08 -15.33 -13.66
CA ASP A 200 2.28 -16.77 -13.47
C ASP A 200 2.05 -17.23 -12.02
N ILE A 201 2.17 -16.32 -11.05
CA ILE A 201 2.04 -16.61 -9.61
C ILE A 201 0.77 -16.02 -8.99
N MET A 202 0.00 -15.25 -9.77
CA MET A 202 -1.18 -14.53 -9.26
C MET A 202 -2.24 -15.48 -8.68
N GLY A 203 -2.42 -16.65 -9.26
CA GLY A 203 -3.34 -17.67 -8.74
C GLY A 203 -3.03 -18.05 -7.29
N ASP A 204 -1.76 -18.31 -6.99
CA ASP A 204 -1.31 -18.68 -5.64
C ASP A 204 -1.39 -17.49 -4.68
N VAL A 205 -1.07 -16.28 -5.15
CA VAL A 205 -1.21 -15.05 -4.37
C VAL A 205 -2.65 -14.82 -3.94
N LEU A 206 -3.60 -14.95 -4.88
CA LEU A 206 -5.02 -14.78 -4.58
C LEU A 206 -5.56 -15.86 -3.65
N GLU A 207 -5.05 -17.09 -3.75
CA GLU A 207 -5.39 -18.16 -2.81
C GLU A 207 -4.97 -17.82 -1.38
N GLN A 208 -3.72 -17.41 -1.18
CA GLN A 208 -3.23 -17.00 0.14
C GLN A 208 -3.94 -15.74 0.64
N LEU A 209 -4.24 -14.80 -0.25
CA LEU A 209 -5.02 -13.61 0.08
C LEU A 209 -6.41 -13.97 0.60
N ILE A 210 -7.12 -14.90 -0.04
CA ILE A 210 -8.45 -15.38 0.42
C ILE A 210 -8.34 -15.99 1.82
N HIS A 211 -7.32 -16.82 2.09
CA HIS A 211 -7.08 -17.38 3.42
C HIS A 211 -6.86 -16.27 4.47
N CYS A 212 -6.04 -15.27 4.14
CA CYS A 212 -5.77 -14.13 5.03
C CYS A 212 -7.03 -13.30 5.30
N ILE A 213 -7.82 -13.01 4.28
CA ILE A 213 -9.09 -12.27 4.40
C ILE A 213 -10.09 -13.01 5.29
N VAL A 214 -10.25 -14.32 5.07
CA VAL A 214 -11.16 -15.16 5.87
C VAL A 214 -10.68 -15.23 7.33
N PHE A 215 -9.38 -15.32 7.57
CA PHE A 215 -8.79 -15.24 8.90
C PHE A 215 -9.12 -13.90 9.56
N CYS A 216 -8.77 -12.77 8.94
CA CYS A 216 -9.01 -11.43 9.48
C CYS A 216 -10.48 -11.20 9.80
N LYS A 217 -11.40 -11.63 8.91
CA LYS A 217 -12.84 -11.53 9.13
C LYS A 217 -13.30 -12.36 10.32
N THR A 218 -12.76 -13.57 10.49
CA THR A 218 -13.14 -14.48 11.59
C THR A 218 -12.68 -13.96 12.95
N VAL A 219 -11.49 -13.39 13.04
CA VAL A 219 -10.95 -12.83 14.30
C VAL A 219 -11.32 -11.37 14.52
N ASN A 220 -12.18 -10.79 13.65
CA ASN A 220 -12.63 -9.39 13.68
C ASN A 220 -11.47 -8.38 13.62
N ILE A 221 -10.45 -8.63 12.81
CA ILE A 221 -9.42 -7.66 12.47
C ILE A 221 -9.93 -6.84 11.26
N PRO A 222 -10.09 -5.51 11.38
CA PRO A 222 -10.38 -4.65 10.24
C PRO A 222 -9.28 -4.77 9.19
N PHE A 223 -9.69 -4.87 7.93
CA PHE A 223 -8.75 -4.93 6.81
C PHE A 223 -9.27 -4.16 5.60
N ASP A 224 -8.33 -3.72 4.78
CA ASP A 224 -8.57 -3.10 3.49
C ASP A 224 -7.52 -3.59 2.48
N VAL A 225 -7.95 -4.04 1.32
CA VAL A 225 -7.09 -4.68 0.31
C VAL A 225 -7.20 -3.95 -1.01
N TYR A 226 -6.06 -3.48 -1.51
CA TYR A 226 -5.95 -2.81 -2.78
C TYR A 226 -4.98 -3.55 -3.69
N GLY A 227 -5.32 -3.62 -4.97
CA GLY A 227 -4.32 -3.86 -6.00
C GLY A 227 -3.57 -2.56 -6.31
N PHE A 228 -2.40 -2.64 -6.88
CA PHE A 228 -1.75 -1.51 -7.52
C PHE A 228 -1.19 -1.91 -8.88
N THR A 229 -1.47 -1.09 -9.87
CA THR A 229 -0.98 -1.24 -11.24
C THR A 229 -0.92 0.13 -11.89
N ASN A 230 -0.18 0.27 -12.97
CA ASN A 230 -0.46 1.38 -13.86
C ASN A 230 -1.22 0.83 -15.06
N GLN A 231 -2.36 1.38 -15.33
CA GLN A 231 -2.96 1.17 -16.63
C GLN A 231 -1.92 1.64 -17.64
N ASN A 232 -1.35 0.71 -18.38
CA ASN A 232 -0.79 1.06 -19.67
C ASN A 232 -1.96 1.70 -20.40
N VAL A 233 -1.95 3.02 -20.43
CA VAL A 233 -3.01 3.81 -21.01
C VAL A 233 -2.99 3.56 -22.52
N SER A 234 -3.41 2.37 -22.90
CA SER A 234 -3.98 2.09 -24.21
C SER A 234 -5.39 2.71 -24.25
N LEU A 235 -5.53 3.91 -23.70
CA LEU A 235 -6.62 4.78 -24.05
C LEU A 235 -6.29 5.36 -25.44
N GLY A 236 -6.36 4.47 -26.44
CA GLY A 236 -6.48 4.89 -27.84
C GLY A 236 -5.19 5.39 -28.53
N GLY A 237 -4.02 5.15 -27.99
CA GLY A 237 -2.78 5.57 -28.63
C GLY A 237 -1.83 4.39 -28.76
N GLY A 238 -1.57 3.93 -29.98
CA GLY A 238 -0.42 3.11 -30.27
C GLY A 238 0.89 3.80 -29.83
N TRP A 239 2.04 3.18 -30.06
CA TRP A 239 3.38 3.65 -29.67
C TRP A 239 3.68 5.15 -29.92
N ASN A 240 2.81 5.86 -30.63
CA ASN A 240 2.83 7.31 -30.88
C ASN A 240 1.61 8.04 -30.31
N GLY A 241 0.83 7.42 -29.40
CA GLY A 241 -0.42 7.98 -28.92
C GLY A 241 -0.26 9.07 -27.89
N ASP A 242 -1.15 10.04 -27.98
CA ASP A 242 -1.39 11.06 -26.95
C ASP A 242 -1.58 10.36 -25.59
N ARG A 243 -0.55 10.38 -24.77
CA ARG A 243 -0.71 10.02 -23.35
C ARG A 243 -1.68 11.03 -22.79
N ASN A 244 -2.81 10.57 -22.27
CA ASN A 244 -3.71 11.44 -21.53
C ASN A 244 -2.96 11.92 -20.29
N VAL A 245 -2.26 13.02 -20.45
CA VAL A 245 -1.62 13.75 -19.37
C VAL A 245 -2.75 14.19 -18.47
N PHE A 246 -2.87 13.58 -17.30
CA PHE A 246 -3.75 14.12 -16.28
C PHE A 246 -3.38 15.58 -16.06
N PRO A 247 -4.36 16.48 -15.88
CA PRO A 247 -4.05 17.86 -15.58
C PRO A 247 -3.11 17.88 -14.40
N ILE A 248 -1.94 18.48 -14.61
CA ILE A 248 -0.83 18.47 -13.65
C ILE A 248 -1.16 19.49 -12.58
N ASP A 249 -1.99 19.08 -11.61
CA ASP A 249 -2.13 19.80 -10.36
C ASP A 249 -1.12 19.27 -9.31
N SER A 250 -0.37 18.23 -9.67
CA SER A 250 0.68 17.67 -8.84
C SER A 250 1.96 17.48 -9.66
N GLU A 251 3.09 17.80 -9.09
CA GLU A 251 4.40 17.63 -9.73
C GLU A 251 4.82 16.13 -9.83
N VAL A 252 4.07 15.24 -9.20
CA VAL A 252 4.22 13.79 -9.36
C VAL A 252 3.35 13.31 -10.50
N ASP A 253 3.97 12.73 -11.52
CA ASP A 253 3.24 12.04 -12.57
C ASP A 253 2.83 10.66 -12.04
N HIS A 254 1.56 10.50 -11.74
CA HIS A 254 1.01 9.23 -11.28
C HIS A 254 0.86 8.18 -12.42
N GLY A 255 1.26 8.52 -13.65
CA GLY A 255 1.48 7.60 -14.77
C GLY A 255 0.35 6.61 -15.07
N GLY A 256 -0.90 6.98 -14.78
CA GLY A 256 -2.02 6.06 -14.92
C GLY A 256 -2.16 5.08 -13.75
N LEU A 257 -1.58 5.37 -12.58
CA LEU A 257 -1.75 4.59 -11.36
C LEU A 257 -3.22 4.26 -11.11
N SER A 258 -3.52 3.01 -10.86
CA SER A 258 -4.81 2.51 -10.43
C SER A 258 -4.65 1.75 -9.12
N LEU A 259 -5.48 2.09 -8.14
CA LEU A 259 -5.57 1.44 -6.84
C LEU A 259 -6.98 0.86 -6.66
N PRO A 260 -7.30 -0.27 -7.31
CA PRO A 260 -8.59 -0.92 -7.16
C PRO A 260 -8.75 -1.53 -5.76
N GLN A 261 -9.81 -1.16 -5.06
CA GLN A 261 -10.18 -1.76 -3.78
C GLN A 261 -10.81 -3.13 -4.03
N LEU A 262 -10.06 -4.18 -3.78
CA LEU A 262 -10.48 -5.55 -4.07
C LEU A 262 -11.57 -6.02 -3.10
N ILE A 263 -11.37 -5.77 -1.81
CA ILE A 263 -12.27 -6.12 -0.72
C ILE A 263 -11.91 -5.34 0.55
N THR A 264 -12.93 -5.03 1.36
CA THR A 264 -12.74 -4.39 2.67
C THR A 264 -13.62 -5.04 3.74
N SER A 265 -13.16 -4.99 4.98
CA SER A 265 -13.91 -5.53 6.13
C SER A 265 -15.24 -4.83 6.38
N THR A 266 -15.43 -3.60 5.86
CA THR A 266 -16.62 -2.76 6.03
C THR A 266 -17.75 -3.11 5.08
N LEU A 267 -17.52 -3.97 4.09
CA LEU A 267 -18.54 -4.41 3.14
C LEU A 267 -19.69 -5.13 3.85
N LYS A 268 -20.91 -4.90 3.36
CA LYS A 268 -22.09 -5.65 3.77
C LYS A 268 -21.92 -7.12 3.39
N LYS A 269 -22.58 -8.01 4.11
CA LYS A 269 -22.45 -9.46 3.92
C LYS A 269 -22.57 -9.90 2.47
N LYS A 270 -23.54 -9.36 1.71
CA LYS A 270 -23.75 -9.70 0.30
C LYS A 270 -22.53 -9.27 -0.55
N ASP A 271 -22.11 -8.02 -0.41
CA ASP A 271 -21.01 -7.46 -1.19
C ASP A 271 -19.67 -8.12 -0.83
N TYR A 272 -19.51 -8.50 0.43
CA TYR A 272 -18.34 -9.24 0.90
C TYR A 272 -18.26 -10.64 0.28
N GLU A 273 -19.36 -11.39 0.26
CA GLU A 273 -19.41 -12.71 -0.40
C GLU A 273 -19.18 -12.59 -1.91
N GLU A 274 -19.75 -11.56 -2.54
CA GLU A 274 -19.52 -11.30 -3.97
C GLU A 274 -18.05 -10.96 -4.25
N ALA A 275 -17.40 -10.18 -3.39
CA ALA A 275 -15.98 -9.88 -3.51
C ALA A 275 -15.11 -11.14 -3.40
N LEU A 276 -15.40 -12.01 -2.44
CA LEU A 276 -14.70 -13.29 -2.30
C LEU A 276 -14.93 -14.22 -3.50
N GLN A 277 -16.16 -14.28 -4.03
CA GLN A 277 -16.46 -15.05 -5.23
C GLN A 277 -15.65 -14.54 -6.43
N SER A 278 -15.58 -13.22 -6.60
CA SER A 278 -14.79 -12.61 -7.69
C SER A 278 -13.29 -12.94 -7.58
N LEU A 279 -12.73 -12.88 -6.36
CA LEU A 279 -11.33 -13.25 -6.12
C LEU A 279 -11.11 -14.74 -6.39
N TYR A 280 -12.04 -15.59 -5.99
CA TYR A 280 -11.98 -17.03 -6.23
C TYR A 280 -12.02 -17.36 -7.73
N VAL A 281 -12.97 -16.79 -8.48
CA VAL A 281 -13.05 -17.00 -9.93
C VAL A 281 -11.77 -16.53 -10.63
N ARG A 282 -11.27 -15.34 -10.26
CA ARG A 282 -9.99 -14.86 -10.79
C ARG A 282 -8.85 -15.82 -10.47
N MET A 283 -8.76 -16.29 -9.23
CA MET A 283 -7.75 -17.27 -8.79
C MET A 283 -7.76 -18.54 -9.65
N GLU A 284 -8.92 -19.14 -9.86
CA GLU A 284 -9.06 -20.35 -10.67
C GLU A 284 -8.65 -20.09 -12.12
N PHE A 285 -9.05 -18.94 -12.68
CA PHE A 285 -8.73 -18.58 -14.07
C PHE A 285 -7.26 -18.17 -14.25
N CYS A 286 -6.58 -17.66 -13.20
CA CYS A 286 -5.14 -17.43 -13.23
C CYS A 286 -4.34 -18.75 -13.21
N LYS A 287 -4.90 -19.82 -12.62
CA LYS A 287 -4.28 -21.15 -12.63
C LYS A 287 -4.43 -21.86 -13.98
N ASP A 288 -5.35 -21.39 -14.81
CA ASP A 288 -5.57 -21.85 -16.19
C ASP A 288 -4.77 -20.98 -17.16
N ASP A 289 -3.51 -21.31 -17.35
CA ASP A 289 -2.48 -20.48 -17.99
C ASP A 289 -2.72 -20.28 -19.51
N TYR A 290 -3.50 -21.15 -20.16
CA TYR A 290 -3.64 -21.17 -21.62
C TYR A 290 -4.70 -20.23 -22.18
N THR A 291 -5.71 -19.86 -21.39
CA THR A 291 -6.90 -19.21 -21.96
C THR A 291 -6.98 -17.71 -21.71
N HIS A 292 -6.13 -17.15 -20.84
CA HIS A 292 -6.19 -15.74 -20.40
C HIS A 292 -7.59 -15.26 -19.99
N ARG A 293 -8.45 -16.20 -19.54
CA ARG A 293 -9.85 -15.94 -19.17
C ARG A 293 -9.97 -15.00 -17.99
N GLU A 294 -8.96 -14.94 -17.13
CA GLU A 294 -8.92 -14.02 -16.01
C GLU A 294 -9.15 -12.56 -16.44
N ARG A 295 -8.70 -12.18 -17.64
CA ARG A 295 -8.90 -10.82 -18.18
C ARG A 295 -10.36 -10.49 -18.47
N LEU A 296 -11.20 -11.50 -18.66
CA LEU A 296 -12.62 -11.34 -18.97
C LEU A 296 -13.50 -11.23 -17.72
N VAL A 297 -12.96 -11.55 -16.53
CA VAL A 297 -13.67 -11.48 -15.24
C VAL A 297 -13.20 -10.35 -14.34
N ILE A 298 -12.17 -9.62 -14.72
CA ILE A 298 -11.62 -8.46 -14.00
C ILE A 298 -12.03 -7.14 -14.64
N SER A 299 -11.95 -6.06 -13.88
CA SER A 299 -12.10 -4.69 -14.41
C SER A 299 -10.83 -4.29 -15.19
N LYS A 300 -10.98 -3.32 -16.10
CA LYS A 300 -9.83 -2.68 -16.75
C LYS A 300 -8.85 -2.06 -15.73
N ASN A 301 -9.35 -1.66 -14.58
CA ASN A 301 -8.56 -1.10 -13.49
C ASN A 301 -7.71 -2.14 -12.76
N GLU A 302 -7.87 -3.42 -13.07
CA GLU A 302 -7.13 -4.55 -12.47
C GLU A 302 -6.24 -5.27 -13.49
N GLU A 303 -6.16 -4.78 -14.72
CA GLU A 303 -5.30 -5.37 -15.75
C GLU A 303 -3.83 -5.24 -15.36
N TYR A 304 -3.04 -6.21 -15.78
CA TYR A 304 -1.62 -6.22 -15.51
C TYR A 304 -0.91 -5.04 -16.18
N GLY A 305 -0.05 -4.39 -15.45
CA GLY A 305 0.74 -3.25 -15.89
C GLY A 305 2.19 -3.32 -15.44
N SER A 306 2.76 -2.19 -15.09
CA SER A 306 4.08 -2.12 -14.45
C SER A 306 3.93 -2.04 -12.92
N THR A 307 5.04 -1.84 -12.19
CA THR A 307 5.09 -1.85 -10.71
C THR A 307 5.20 -0.43 -10.12
N PRO A 308 4.11 0.37 -10.06
CA PRO A 308 4.11 1.74 -9.53
C PRO A 308 4.01 1.75 -7.99
N LEU A 309 4.87 0.99 -7.31
CA LEU A 309 4.81 0.83 -5.86
C LEU A 309 5.07 2.16 -5.12
N ASN A 310 5.99 2.99 -5.60
CA ASN A 310 6.32 4.25 -4.94
C ASN A 310 5.15 5.23 -4.99
N GLU A 311 4.48 5.33 -6.13
CA GLU A 311 3.26 6.11 -6.30
C GLU A 311 2.12 5.57 -5.42
N ALA A 312 1.96 4.24 -5.35
CA ALA A 312 0.99 3.60 -4.48
C ALA A 312 1.25 3.88 -3.00
N LEU A 313 2.52 3.86 -2.55
CA LEU A 313 2.90 4.20 -1.18
C LEU A 313 2.63 5.67 -0.85
N ILE A 314 2.87 6.59 -1.78
CA ILE A 314 2.55 8.02 -1.60
C ILE A 314 1.05 8.19 -1.32
N HIS A 315 0.19 7.59 -2.15
CA HIS A 315 -1.26 7.64 -1.95
C HIS A 315 -1.72 6.91 -0.68
N SER A 316 -1.05 5.82 -0.32
CA SER A 316 -1.37 5.02 0.87
C SER A 316 -1.28 5.82 2.17
N HIS A 317 -0.47 6.87 2.27
CA HIS A 317 -0.40 7.71 3.47
C HIS A 317 -1.78 8.23 3.87
N LYS A 318 -2.54 8.78 2.92
CA LYS A 318 -3.87 9.32 3.18
C LYS A 318 -4.90 8.22 3.40
N MET A 319 -4.80 7.13 2.65
CA MET A 319 -5.72 5.99 2.76
C MET A 319 -5.58 5.31 4.12
N ILE A 320 -4.35 5.06 4.58
CA ILE A 320 -4.03 4.48 5.88
C ILE A 320 -4.50 5.38 7.02
N ASP A 321 -4.29 6.68 6.94
CA ASP A 321 -4.78 7.62 7.94
C ASP A 321 -6.31 7.55 8.08
N GLY A 322 -7.03 7.58 6.96
CA GLY A 322 -8.47 7.44 6.93
C GLY A 322 -8.96 6.09 7.50
N PHE A 323 -8.34 5.00 7.08
CA PHE A 323 -8.67 3.65 7.53
C PHE A 323 -8.41 3.46 9.03
N LYS A 324 -7.26 3.94 9.52
CA LYS A 324 -6.88 3.87 10.94
C LYS A 324 -7.87 4.61 11.82
N ARG A 325 -8.26 5.82 11.42
CA ARG A 325 -9.25 6.63 12.17
C ARG A 325 -10.64 6.03 12.15
N ALA A 326 -11.10 5.57 10.97
CA ALA A 326 -12.44 5.01 10.82
C ALA A 326 -12.67 3.74 11.65
N ASN A 327 -11.62 2.95 11.90
CA ASN A 327 -11.70 1.68 12.61
C ASN A 327 -11.07 1.71 14.02
N ASN A 328 -10.64 2.87 14.51
CA ASN A 328 -9.96 3.03 15.82
C ASN A 328 -8.80 2.02 16.01
N ILE A 329 -7.90 1.93 15.04
CA ILE A 329 -6.81 0.95 15.02
C ILE A 329 -5.62 1.47 15.84
N ASP A 330 -5.17 0.69 16.83
CA ASP A 330 -3.96 0.96 17.60
C ASP A 330 -2.71 0.46 16.89
N ASN A 331 -2.72 -0.81 16.50
CA ASN A 331 -1.62 -1.48 15.81
C ASN A 331 -1.99 -1.73 14.36
N MET A 332 -1.36 -1.00 13.47
CA MET A 332 -1.58 -1.09 12.03
C MET A 332 -0.46 -1.89 11.37
N ASN A 333 -0.81 -2.81 10.49
CA ASN A 333 0.13 -3.52 9.62
C ASN A 333 -0.13 -3.11 8.17
N LEU A 334 0.94 -2.73 7.48
CA LEU A 334 0.96 -2.58 6.03
C LEU A 334 1.64 -3.81 5.43
N VAL A 335 0.91 -4.54 4.62
CA VAL A 335 1.43 -5.72 3.89
C VAL A 335 1.56 -5.36 2.42
N VAL A 336 2.73 -5.57 1.85
CA VAL A 336 3.01 -5.38 0.42
C VAL A 336 3.41 -6.73 -0.16
N ILE A 337 2.71 -7.16 -1.22
CA ILE A 337 3.01 -8.40 -1.95
C ILE A 337 3.39 -8.01 -3.37
N SER A 338 4.62 -8.31 -3.78
CA SER A 338 5.18 -7.97 -5.09
C SER A 338 6.25 -9.01 -5.46
N ASP A 339 6.55 -9.13 -6.73
CA ASP A 339 7.64 -9.95 -7.23
C ASP A 339 8.87 -9.13 -7.62
N GLY A 340 8.85 -7.83 -7.48
CA GLY A 340 9.92 -6.97 -7.95
C GLY A 340 10.07 -5.63 -7.23
N ASP A 341 11.06 -4.90 -7.71
CA ASP A 341 11.33 -3.54 -7.28
C ASP A 341 10.32 -2.55 -7.89
N ALA A 342 10.09 -1.46 -7.20
CA ALA A 342 9.32 -0.34 -7.73
C ALA A 342 9.93 0.21 -9.02
N ASN A 343 9.08 0.60 -9.95
CA ASN A 343 9.51 1.45 -11.06
C ASN A 343 9.97 2.80 -10.54
N GLY A 344 10.84 3.46 -11.31
CA GLY A 344 11.28 4.80 -10.96
C GLY A 344 10.13 5.79 -10.93
N LEU A 345 10.06 6.58 -9.86
CA LEU A 345 9.06 7.64 -9.71
C LEU A 345 9.22 8.66 -10.83
N ARG A 346 8.11 9.05 -11.45
CA ARG A 346 8.09 10.05 -12.52
C ARG A 346 7.69 11.40 -11.96
N ILE A 347 8.36 12.46 -12.44
CA ILE A 347 8.10 13.84 -12.05
C ILE A 347 7.80 14.65 -13.30
N ALA A 348 6.73 15.41 -13.25
CA ALA A 348 6.40 16.39 -14.27
C ALA A 348 7.22 17.65 -14.03
N LYS A 349 8.04 18.06 -15.00
CA LYS A 349 8.96 19.19 -14.87
C LYS A 349 8.37 20.54 -15.30
N ASP A 350 7.28 20.54 -16.06
CA ASP A 350 6.75 21.79 -16.63
C ASP A 350 5.22 21.68 -16.85
N ARG A 351 4.50 22.70 -16.40
CA ARG A 351 3.02 22.75 -16.47
C ARG A 351 2.49 22.85 -17.90
N ASP A 352 3.31 23.37 -18.82
CA ASP A 352 2.89 23.65 -20.20
C ASP A 352 3.37 22.63 -21.22
N ILE A 353 4.26 21.70 -20.84
CA ILE A 353 4.83 20.74 -21.75
C ILE A 353 4.62 19.33 -21.18
N LYS A 354 3.96 18.49 -21.96
CA LYS A 354 3.72 17.06 -21.75
C LYS A 354 5.02 16.24 -21.63
N ILE A 355 5.88 16.52 -20.66
CA ILE A 355 7.17 15.86 -20.55
C ILE A 355 7.19 15.01 -19.29
N GLU A 356 7.10 13.71 -19.51
CA GLU A 356 7.54 12.71 -18.57
C GLU A 356 9.05 12.69 -18.48
N ARG A 357 9.56 12.86 -17.29
CA ARG A 357 10.94 12.47 -17.00
C ARG A 357 10.94 11.61 -15.75
N THR A 358 11.42 10.39 -15.91
CA THR A 358 11.92 9.62 -14.78
C THR A 358 13.08 10.39 -14.21
N ILE A 359 13.13 10.61 -12.90
CA ILE A 359 14.34 11.17 -12.27
C ILE A 359 15.44 10.14 -12.51
N PRO A 360 16.52 10.48 -13.21
CA PRO A 360 17.64 9.55 -13.36
C PRO A 360 18.19 9.21 -11.97
N ASP A 361 18.58 7.96 -11.76
CA ASP A 361 19.17 7.47 -10.51
C ASP A 361 20.46 8.26 -10.14
N SER A 362 21.07 8.93 -11.14
CA SER A 362 22.24 9.78 -10.98
C SER A 362 21.94 11.21 -10.45
N TRP A 363 20.68 11.59 -10.34
CA TRP A 363 20.31 12.90 -9.80
C TRP A 363 20.05 12.75 -8.30
N GLY A 364 20.84 13.38 -7.47
CA GLY A 364 20.91 13.33 -5.99
C GLY A 364 19.62 13.22 -5.16
N GLY A 365 18.56 12.65 -5.73
CA GLY A 365 17.31 12.36 -5.07
C GLY A 365 16.26 13.48 -5.21
N ALA A 366 15.08 13.25 -4.62
CA ALA A 366 13.97 14.17 -4.60
C ALA A 366 13.46 14.38 -3.17
N ILE A 367 12.85 15.52 -2.92
CA ILE A 367 12.12 15.79 -1.67
C ILE A 367 10.65 15.90 -2.02
N ILE A 368 9.83 15.00 -1.49
CA ILE A 368 8.38 15.02 -1.69
C ILE A 368 7.70 15.50 -0.42
N ASN A 369 6.79 16.46 -0.54
CA ASN A 369 5.92 16.84 0.55
C ASN A 369 4.71 15.91 0.59
N ILE A 370 4.59 15.10 1.63
CA ILE A 370 3.47 14.17 1.84
C ILE A 370 2.74 14.56 3.11
N MET A 371 1.50 15.02 2.99
CA MET A 371 0.67 15.44 4.13
C MET A 371 1.39 16.46 5.04
N GLY A 372 2.07 17.44 4.44
CA GLY A 372 2.80 18.49 5.17
C GLY A 372 4.16 18.08 5.73
N LYS A 373 4.66 16.89 5.41
CA LYS A 373 5.98 16.40 5.80
C LYS A 373 6.87 16.17 4.59
N ASN A 374 8.07 16.71 4.63
CA ASN A 374 9.06 16.51 3.59
C ASN A 374 9.74 15.14 3.75
N VAL A 375 9.64 14.31 2.74
CA VAL A 375 10.26 13.00 2.64
C VAL A 375 11.38 13.06 1.62
N LYS A 376 12.61 12.84 2.06
CA LYS A 376 13.76 12.80 1.17
C LYS A 376 13.90 11.40 0.56
N LEU A 377 13.83 11.34 -0.75
CA LEU A 377 14.10 10.12 -1.53
C LEU A 377 15.55 10.20 -2.03
N LYS A 378 16.36 9.21 -1.70
CA LYS A 378 17.74 9.14 -2.18
C LYS A 378 17.81 8.80 -3.66
N ASP A 379 16.92 7.93 -4.11
CA ASP A 379 16.65 7.62 -5.50
C ASP A 379 15.14 7.51 -5.72
N THR A 380 14.72 7.20 -6.91
CA THR A 380 13.30 7.06 -7.27
C THR A 380 12.81 5.61 -7.31
N ARG A 381 13.67 4.65 -7.05
CA ARG A 381 13.38 3.22 -7.02
C ARG A 381 13.48 2.68 -5.60
N ARG A 382 14.42 1.80 -5.33
CA ARG A 382 14.58 1.02 -4.10
C ARG A 382 14.79 1.88 -2.84
N GLU A 383 15.74 2.82 -2.87
CA GLU A 383 15.97 3.72 -1.73
C GLU A 383 14.80 4.71 -1.54
N GLY A 384 14.09 5.04 -2.61
CA GLY A 384 12.84 5.79 -2.56
C GLY A 384 11.74 5.00 -1.84
N THR A 385 11.53 3.75 -2.22
CA THR A 385 10.60 2.82 -1.54
C THR A 385 10.92 2.72 -0.05
N LYS A 386 12.20 2.50 0.30
CA LYS A 386 12.67 2.44 1.68
C LYS A 386 12.34 3.71 2.46
N SER A 387 12.58 4.87 1.86
CA SER A 387 12.29 6.17 2.49
C SER A 387 10.79 6.37 2.73
N LEU A 388 9.94 5.98 1.78
CA LEU A 388 8.48 6.07 1.89
C LEU A 388 7.93 5.13 2.96
N LEU A 389 8.39 3.88 3.01
CA LEU A 389 8.00 2.90 4.03
C LEU A 389 8.41 3.37 5.43
N GLN A 390 9.64 3.84 5.60
CA GLN A 390 10.12 4.38 6.87
C GLN A 390 9.34 5.63 7.31
N ASN A 391 8.91 6.45 6.36
CA ASN A 391 8.05 7.59 6.67
C ASN A 391 6.68 7.15 7.16
N LEU A 392 6.05 6.16 6.51
CA LEU A 392 4.79 5.54 6.95
C LEU A 392 4.90 4.96 8.36
N GLN A 393 5.97 4.22 8.66
CA GLN A 393 6.25 3.69 9.99
C GLN A 393 6.32 4.80 11.04
N LYS A 394 7.09 5.86 10.76
CA LYS A 394 7.28 6.99 11.69
C LYS A 394 6.01 7.83 11.86
N GLN A 395 5.24 8.00 10.79
CA GLN A 395 4.06 8.85 10.81
C GLN A 395 2.88 8.21 11.51
N PHE A 396 2.67 6.93 11.28
CA PHE A 396 1.47 6.22 11.75
C PHE A 396 1.75 5.16 12.82
N GLY A 397 3.02 4.91 13.15
CA GLY A 397 3.39 3.86 14.12
C GLY A 397 2.98 2.47 13.64
N LEU A 398 3.09 2.21 12.32
CA LEU A 398 2.70 0.95 11.72
C LEU A 398 3.89 0.01 11.53
N THR A 399 3.59 -1.28 11.39
CA THR A 399 4.55 -2.32 11.01
C THR A 399 4.41 -2.58 9.51
N THR A 400 5.52 -2.58 8.80
CA THR A 400 5.57 -2.91 7.37
C THR A 400 6.06 -4.33 7.15
N ILE A 401 5.32 -5.10 6.38
CA ILE A 401 5.62 -6.50 6.05
C ILE A 401 5.67 -6.61 4.53
N GLY A 402 6.80 -7.07 4.00
CA GLY A 402 6.98 -7.32 2.57
C GLY A 402 6.99 -8.81 2.26
N PHE A 403 6.34 -9.20 1.18
CA PHE A 403 6.47 -10.51 0.56
C PHE A 403 7.02 -10.31 -0.85
N PHE A 404 8.27 -10.73 -1.07
CA PHE A 404 8.90 -10.71 -2.38
C PHE A 404 8.87 -12.12 -2.96
N LEU A 405 7.98 -12.31 -3.90
CA LEU A 405 7.73 -13.63 -4.48
C LEU A 405 8.77 -13.94 -5.56
N ALA A 406 9.31 -15.14 -5.54
CA ALA A 406 10.24 -15.62 -6.55
C ALA A 406 9.61 -16.83 -7.27
N ASP A 407 9.45 -16.71 -8.58
CA ASP A 407 8.91 -17.72 -9.45
C ASP A 407 9.87 -18.91 -9.67
N ASN A 408 11.18 -18.66 -9.56
CA ASN A 408 12.20 -19.66 -9.78
C ASN A 408 13.44 -19.46 -8.90
N GLY A 409 14.32 -20.49 -8.86
CA GLY A 409 15.51 -20.49 -8.03
C GLY A 409 16.56 -19.43 -8.42
N HIS A 410 16.54 -18.93 -9.66
CA HIS A 410 17.43 -17.85 -10.09
C HIS A 410 16.95 -16.51 -9.51
N ASN A 411 15.67 -16.20 -9.66
CA ASN A 411 15.04 -15.02 -9.09
C ASN A 411 15.12 -15.01 -7.56
N PHE A 412 14.95 -16.16 -6.93
CA PHE A 412 15.15 -16.31 -5.49
C PHE A 412 16.57 -15.89 -5.06
N LYS A 413 17.61 -16.39 -5.74
CA LYS A 413 19.00 -16.04 -5.42
C LYS A 413 19.29 -14.56 -5.64
N TYR A 414 18.74 -13.99 -6.72
CA TYR A 414 18.89 -12.57 -7.03
C TYR A 414 18.29 -11.70 -5.92
N LYS A 415 17.07 -11.99 -5.48
CA LYS A 415 16.39 -11.26 -4.39
C LYS A 415 17.13 -11.39 -3.04
N ILE A 416 17.70 -12.55 -2.76
CA ILE A 416 18.55 -12.74 -1.57
C ILE A 416 19.79 -11.83 -1.62
N SER A 417 20.49 -11.79 -2.76
CA SER A 417 21.69 -10.95 -2.89
C SER A 417 21.40 -9.46 -2.83
N ASP A 418 20.18 -9.06 -3.17
CA ASP A 418 19.72 -7.69 -3.00
C ASP A 418 19.52 -7.28 -1.54
N CYS A 419 19.14 -8.24 -0.68
CA CYS A 419 18.97 -8.02 0.76
C CYS A 419 20.27 -8.23 1.54
N ASP A 420 21.10 -9.17 1.12
CA ASP A 420 22.40 -9.45 1.71
C ASP A 420 23.50 -9.41 0.64
N THR A 421 24.14 -8.26 0.49
CA THR A 421 25.21 -8.04 -0.49
C THR A 421 26.45 -8.93 -0.25
N SER A 422 26.56 -9.55 0.94
CA SER A 422 27.62 -10.52 1.24
C SER A 422 27.31 -11.93 0.70
N ALA A 423 26.04 -12.17 0.33
CA ALA A 423 25.60 -13.43 -0.28
C ALA A 423 25.81 -13.36 -1.80
N ASP A 424 27.05 -13.59 -2.26
CA ASP A 424 27.32 -13.69 -3.70
C ASP A 424 26.52 -14.85 -4.31
N MET A 425 25.89 -14.59 -5.46
CA MET A 425 25.04 -15.57 -6.19
C MET A 425 25.77 -16.89 -6.50
N TRP A 426 27.09 -16.88 -6.49
CA TRP A 426 27.96 -17.99 -6.88
C TRP A 426 28.70 -18.66 -5.72
N ASP A 427 28.52 -18.17 -4.47
CA ASP A 427 29.33 -18.58 -3.33
C ASP A 427 28.51 -19.29 -2.22
N ASP A 428 29.21 -19.78 -1.21
CA ASP A 428 28.69 -20.47 -0.02
C ASP A 428 27.69 -19.62 0.80
N GLY A 429 27.68 -18.32 0.63
CA GLY A 429 26.74 -17.40 1.27
C GLY A 429 25.27 -17.77 1.04
N ILE A 430 24.91 -18.15 -0.19
CA ILE A 430 23.52 -18.57 -0.52
C ILE A 430 23.14 -19.91 0.09
N LYS A 431 24.10 -20.79 0.40
CA LYS A 431 23.82 -22.11 1.00
C LYS A 431 23.08 -22.00 2.33
N LYS A 432 23.32 -20.95 3.10
CA LYS A 432 22.60 -20.67 4.36
C LYS A 432 21.12 -20.45 4.07
N TYR A 433 20.80 -19.62 3.11
CA TYR A 433 19.41 -19.26 2.74
C TYR A 433 18.66 -20.41 2.08
N ASN A 434 19.33 -21.21 1.26
CA ASN A 434 18.77 -22.43 0.71
C ASN A 434 18.35 -23.43 1.80
N ARG A 435 19.15 -23.54 2.89
CA ARG A 435 18.79 -24.40 4.04
C ARG A 435 17.60 -23.83 4.81
N GLU A 436 17.54 -22.52 4.99
CA GLU A 436 16.42 -21.83 5.64
C GLU A 436 15.15 -22.02 4.82
N TYR A 437 15.20 -21.81 3.52
CA TYR A 437 14.08 -22.05 2.60
C TYR A 437 13.62 -23.49 2.60
N ALA A 438 14.53 -24.45 2.58
CA ALA A 438 14.17 -25.88 2.62
C ALA A 438 13.36 -26.22 3.88
N LYS A 439 13.68 -25.58 5.02
CA LYS A 439 13.01 -25.78 6.30
C LYS A 439 11.70 -25.00 6.44
N ASN A 440 11.71 -23.72 6.10
CA ASN A 440 10.63 -22.78 6.41
C ASN A 440 9.77 -22.42 5.20
N LYS A 441 10.22 -22.78 3.98
CA LYS A 441 9.62 -22.39 2.69
C LYS A 441 9.64 -20.88 2.43
N CYS A 442 10.40 -20.15 3.21
CA CYS A 442 10.70 -18.72 3.02
C CYS A 442 11.99 -18.39 3.74
N VAL A 443 12.58 -17.26 3.37
CA VAL A 443 13.70 -16.62 4.06
C VAL A 443 13.20 -15.29 4.63
N THR A 444 13.59 -14.97 5.86
CA THR A 444 13.11 -13.78 6.55
C THR A 444 14.27 -12.83 6.82
N PHE A 445 14.08 -11.57 6.39
CA PHE A 445 14.96 -10.46 6.71
C PHE A 445 14.25 -9.48 7.64
N LYS A 446 14.98 -8.83 8.55
CA LYS A 446 14.46 -7.81 9.46
C LYS A 446 15.09 -6.47 9.15
N ASP A 447 14.25 -5.44 9.13
CA ASP A 447 14.62 -4.04 8.88
C ASP A 447 15.37 -3.82 7.55
N GLU A 448 15.08 -4.69 6.55
CA GLU A 448 15.67 -4.60 5.22
C GLU A 448 14.72 -3.95 4.21
N LEU A 449 15.28 -3.24 3.25
CA LEU A 449 14.57 -2.51 2.17
C LEU A 449 13.44 -1.60 2.67
N GLY A 450 13.47 -1.20 3.95
CA GLY A 450 12.44 -0.38 4.59
C GLY A 450 11.28 -1.16 5.21
N TYR A 451 11.25 -2.48 5.08
CA TYR A 451 10.28 -3.34 5.76
C TYR A 451 10.80 -3.73 7.15
N ASN A 452 9.90 -3.80 8.14
CA ASN A 452 10.25 -4.37 9.45
C ASN A 452 10.46 -5.89 9.35
N GLU A 453 9.66 -6.55 8.51
CA GLU A 453 9.81 -7.96 8.17
C GLU A 453 9.66 -8.12 6.66
N LEU A 454 10.63 -8.74 6.03
CA LEU A 454 10.63 -9.06 4.60
C LEU A 454 10.78 -10.56 4.42
N TYR A 455 9.85 -11.16 3.69
CA TYR A 455 9.81 -12.59 3.37
C TYR A 455 10.09 -12.79 1.88
N ILE A 456 11.02 -13.70 1.56
CA ILE A 456 11.37 -14.08 0.19
C ILE A 456 11.15 -15.59 0.02
#